data_d194e4570944311cf731015a82291ceb
#
_entry.id   d194e4570944311cf731015a82291ceb
#
_cell.length_a   1.000
_cell.length_b   1.000
_cell.length_c   1.000
_cell.angle_alpha   90.00
_cell.angle_beta   90.00
_cell.angle_gamma   90.00
#
_symmetry.space_group_name_H-M   'P 1'
#
loop_
_entity.id
_entity.type
_entity.pdbx_description
1 polymer ?
#
loop_
_entity_poly.entity_id
_entity_poly.type
_entity_poly.pdbx_seq_one_letter_code
_entity_poly.pdbx_strand_id
1 'polypeptide(L)'
;MRVVLRMRQLWLVLPVAMLMFLAACVAVESLPAVEPPPAELVVTGQMDDMMEFYDSIRKQSPAELSLVYDKAKQSFIRNKSDTNRARLVLLLILPNTSFRDVTSAMHLLNEWPKDSKSANNLYNFRNLLTGLLTEQQRLNHSIEELSQKLKDEQKRAETLQSQIDAIKSMERNLLKEL
;
A
#
# COMPACT_ATOMS: atom_id res chain seq x y z
N MET A 1 -28.62 -25.30 65.89
CA MET A 1 -29.73 -25.54 64.92
C MET A 1 -30.12 -24.33 64.04
N ARG A 2 -29.67 -23.11 64.30
CA ARG A 2 -29.98 -21.93 63.46
C ARG A 2 -29.04 -21.66 62.29
N VAL A 3 -27.84 -22.21 62.26
CA VAL A 3 -26.82 -21.98 61.22
C VAL A 3 -27.12 -22.84 59.97
N VAL A 4 -27.63 -24.04 60.14
CA VAL A 4 -27.93 -24.97 59.02
C VAL A 4 -29.12 -24.52 58.18
N LEU A 5 -30.10 -23.81 58.81
CA LEU A 5 -31.25 -23.24 58.06
C LEU A 5 -30.85 -22.06 57.14
N ARG A 6 -29.86 -21.28 57.55
CA ARG A 6 -29.39 -20.14 56.71
C ARG A 6 -28.57 -20.58 55.49
N MET A 7 -27.83 -21.67 55.58
CA MET A 7 -27.10 -22.21 54.44
C MET A 7 -28.02 -22.86 53.38
N ARG A 8 -29.15 -23.46 53.80
CA ARG A 8 -30.15 -23.99 52.86
C ARG A 8 -30.92 -22.93 52.10
N GLN A 9 -31.13 -21.74 52.69
CA GLN A 9 -31.76 -20.61 52.00
C GLN A 9 -30.82 -19.93 51.00
N LEU A 10 -29.51 -19.87 51.28
CA LEU A 10 -28.55 -19.31 50.35
C LEU A 10 -28.40 -20.17 49.07
N TRP A 11 -28.56 -21.50 49.20
CA TRP A 11 -28.44 -22.41 48.08
C TRP A 11 -29.64 -22.37 47.10
N LEU A 12 -30.80 -21.96 47.58
CA LEU A 12 -32.02 -21.80 46.77
C LEU A 12 -32.11 -20.40 46.09
N VAL A 13 -31.45 -19.39 46.65
CA VAL A 13 -31.47 -18.02 46.10
C VAL A 13 -30.49 -17.86 44.95
N LEU A 14 -29.38 -18.62 44.96
CA LEU A 14 -28.35 -18.54 43.92
C LEU A 14 -28.84 -18.93 42.52
N PRO A 15 -29.58 -20.06 42.32
CA PRO A 15 -30.09 -20.41 40.99
C PRO A 15 -31.21 -19.49 40.50
N VAL A 16 -32.00 -18.90 41.40
CA VAL A 16 -33.05 -17.94 41.00
C VAL A 16 -32.47 -16.61 40.57
N ALA A 17 -31.37 -16.14 41.18
CA ALA A 17 -30.68 -14.95 40.76
C ALA A 17 -29.98 -15.16 39.38
N MET A 18 -29.49 -16.37 39.10
CA MET A 18 -28.88 -16.70 37.84
C MET A 18 -29.89 -16.81 36.68
N LEU A 19 -31.12 -17.25 36.97
CA LEU A 19 -32.22 -17.29 36.00
C LEU A 19 -32.75 -15.88 35.65
N MET A 20 -32.70 -14.93 36.57
CA MET A 20 -33.05 -13.52 36.30
C MET A 20 -32.05 -12.81 35.39
N PHE A 21 -30.78 -13.20 35.44
CA PHE A 21 -29.75 -12.64 34.51
C PHE A 21 -29.88 -13.15 33.09
N LEU A 22 -30.42 -14.34 32.87
CA LEU A 22 -30.65 -14.90 31.53
C LEU A 22 -31.90 -14.30 30.86
N ALA A 23 -32.84 -13.75 31.60
CA ALA A 23 -34.01 -13.09 31.03
C ALA A 23 -33.77 -11.65 30.57
N ALA A 24 -32.66 -11.00 31.01
CA ALA A 24 -32.32 -9.64 30.61
C ALA A 24 -31.68 -9.55 29.20
N CYS A 25 -31.29 -10.67 28.60
CA CYS A 25 -30.72 -10.71 27.23
C CYS A 25 -31.78 -10.87 26.12
N VAL A 26 -33.06 -11.03 26.43
CA VAL A 26 -34.12 -11.27 25.43
C VAL A 26 -35.01 -10.03 25.20
N ALA A 27 -34.84 -8.95 25.96
CA ALA A 27 -35.66 -7.73 25.84
C ALA A 27 -35.00 -6.59 25.05
N VAL A 28 -34.04 -6.87 24.20
CA VAL A 28 -33.49 -5.91 23.21
C VAL A 28 -33.93 -6.28 21.77
N GLU A 29 -35.06 -6.95 21.64
CA GLU A 29 -35.71 -7.11 20.34
C GLU A 29 -36.92 -6.20 20.27
N SER A 30 -36.75 -5.10 19.57
CA SER A 30 -37.74 -4.32 18.80
C SER A 30 -37.63 -2.82 19.00
N LEU A 31 -36.45 -2.25 18.86
CA LEU A 31 -36.39 -0.99 18.13
C LEU A 31 -36.16 -1.40 16.66
N PRO A 32 -36.95 -0.91 15.70
CA PRO A 32 -36.53 -1.01 14.31
C PRO A 32 -35.20 -0.28 14.26
N ALA A 33 -34.11 -1.06 14.22
CA ALA A 33 -32.87 -0.55 13.72
C ALA A 33 -33.23 -0.08 12.29
N VAL A 34 -33.35 1.24 12.17
CA VAL A 34 -33.11 1.86 10.89
C VAL A 34 -31.65 1.47 10.61
N GLU A 35 -31.45 0.31 9.98
CA GLU A 35 -30.17 0.03 9.35
C GLU A 35 -29.87 1.29 8.55
N PRO A 36 -28.73 1.98 8.86
CA PRO A 36 -28.28 2.98 7.92
C PRO A 36 -28.23 2.23 6.60
N PRO A 37 -28.85 2.74 5.51
CA PRO A 37 -28.81 2.09 4.22
C PRO A 37 -27.36 1.71 4.03
N PRO A 38 -27.04 0.44 3.63
CA PRO A 38 -25.68 0.06 3.39
C PRO A 38 -25.13 1.20 2.55
N ALA A 39 -24.02 1.81 3.00
CA ALA A 39 -23.39 2.86 2.24
C ALA A 39 -23.10 2.18 0.90
N GLU A 40 -24.06 2.30 0.00
CA GLU A 40 -23.97 1.85 -1.35
C GLU A 40 -22.75 2.63 -1.83
N LEU A 41 -21.62 1.92 -1.92
CA LEU A 41 -20.47 2.41 -2.62
C LEU A 41 -21.01 2.70 -4.03
N VAL A 42 -21.49 3.94 -4.20
CA VAL A 42 -21.78 4.48 -5.52
C VAL A 42 -20.40 4.59 -6.16
N VAL A 43 -19.92 3.44 -6.62
CA VAL A 43 -18.76 3.36 -7.50
C VAL A 43 -19.26 4.04 -8.75
N THR A 44 -18.90 5.32 -8.90
CA THR A 44 -19.28 6.06 -10.10
C THR A 44 -18.58 5.38 -11.28
N GLY A 45 -19.26 5.24 -12.40
CA GLY A 45 -18.76 4.55 -13.59
C GLY A 45 -17.35 4.95 -14.05
N GLN A 46 -16.88 6.15 -13.69
CA GLN A 46 -15.51 6.59 -13.99
C GLN A 46 -14.42 5.77 -13.29
N MET A 47 -14.66 5.31 -12.06
CA MET A 47 -13.67 4.47 -11.35
C MET A 47 -13.69 3.07 -11.92
N ASP A 48 -14.85 2.52 -12.22
CA ASP A 48 -15.00 1.22 -12.88
C ASP A 48 -14.31 1.23 -14.24
N ASP A 49 -14.53 2.27 -15.05
CA ASP A 49 -13.84 2.47 -16.32
C ASP A 49 -12.31 2.48 -16.18
N MET A 50 -11.78 3.07 -15.09
CA MET A 50 -10.33 3.09 -14.85
C MET A 50 -9.82 1.72 -14.43
N MET A 51 -10.57 0.96 -13.62
CA MET A 51 -10.19 -0.39 -13.21
C MET A 51 -10.27 -1.37 -14.39
N GLU A 52 -11.29 -1.28 -15.22
CA GLU A 52 -11.41 -2.07 -16.44
C GLU A 52 -10.29 -1.74 -17.44
N PHE A 53 -9.99 -0.46 -17.62
CA PHE A 53 -8.87 -0.03 -18.43
C PHE A 53 -7.55 -0.60 -17.92
N TYR A 54 -7.29 -0.51 -16.60
CA TYR A 54 -6.07 -1.05 -16.00
C TYR A 54 -5.97 -2.58 -16.19
N ASP A 55 -7.06 -3.31 -16.00
CA ASP A 55 -7.09 -4.75 -16.21
C ASP A 55 -6.86 -5.12 -17.70
N SER A 56 -7.39 -4.33 -18.62
CA SER A 56 -7.19 -4.52 -20.06
C SER A 56 -5.73 -4.33 -20.47
N ILE A 57 -5.07 -3.26 -20.01
CA ILE A 57 -3.68 -2.97 -20.39
C ILE A 57 -2.69 -3.98 -19.80
N ARG A 58 -2.97 -4.55 -18.64
CA ARG A 58 -2.12 -5.60 -18.04
C ARG A 58 -2.06 -6.89 -18.85
N LYS A 59 -3.04 -7.14 -19.70
CA LYS A 59 -3.17 -8.36 -20.50
C LYS A 59 -2.62 -8.20 -21.92
N GLN A 60 -2.20 -6.99 -22.31
CA GLN A 60 -1.74 -6.67 -23.65
C GLN A 60 -0.26 -6.99 -23.85
N SER A 61 0.09 -7.27 -25.10
CA SER A 61 1.47 -7.41 -25.52
C SER A 61 2.24 -6.07 -25.48
N PRO A 62 3.58 -6.07 -25.38
CA PRO A 62 4.37 -4.84 -25.39
C PRO A 62 4.13 -3.95 -26.62
N ALA A 63 3.89 -4.52 -27.79
CA ALA A 63 3.61 -3.78 -29.01
C ALA A 63 2.25 -3.07 -28.96
N GLU A 64 1.22 -3.75 -28.47
CA GLU A 64 -0.12 -3.17 -28.29
C GLU A 64 -0.09 -2.07 -27.22
N LEU A 65 0.63 -2.29 -26.13
CA LEU A 65 0.81 -1.30 -25.07
C LEU A 65 1.43 0.00 -25.58
N SER A 66 2.42 -0.08 -26.47
CA SER A 66 3.03 1.10 -27.08
C SER A 66 1.99 1.92 -27.86
N LEU A 67 1.13 1.26 -28.64
CA LEU A 67 0.07 1.93 -29.40
C LEU A 67 -0.98 2.56 -28.47
N VAL A 68 -1.34 1.86 -27.38
CA VAL A 68 -2.28 2.39 -26.36
C VAL A 68 -1.68 3.60 -25.67
N TYR A 69 -0.40 3.56 -25.33
CA TYR A 69 0.31 4.69 -24.75
C TYR A 69 0.30 5.92 -25.65
N ASP A 70 0.64 5.76 -26.93
CA ASP A 70 0.63 6.85 -27.89
C ASP A 70 -0.77 7.47 -28.05
N LYS A 71 -1.80 6.65 -28.12
CA LYS A 71 -3.21 7.11 -28.16
C LYS A 71 -3.60 7.87 -26.90
N ALA A 72 -3.25 7.35 -25.72
CA ALA A 72 -3.56 8.00 -24.44
C ALA A 72 -2.83 9.35 -24.31
N LYS A 73 -1.56 9.40 -24.69
CA LYS A 73 -0.75 10.62 -24.71
C LYS A 73 -1.37 11.68 -25.65
N GLN A 74 -1.73 11.31 -26.87
CA GLN A 74 -2.39 12.20 -27.82
C GLN A 74 -3.76 12.67 -27.31
N SER A 75 -4.53 11.79 -26.69
CA SER A 75 -5.85 12.13 -26.11
C SER A 75 -5.69 13.14 -24.98
N PHE A 76 -4.68 12.96 -24.12
CA PHE A 76 -4.38 13.91 -23.05
C PHE A 76 -3.92 15.28 -23.60
N ILE A 77 -3.10 15.29 -24.64
CA ILE A 77 -2.65 16.55 -25.28
C ILE A 77 -3.85 17.34 -25.86
N ARG A 78 -4.78 16.63 -26.52
CA ARG A 78 -5.99 17.25 -27.10
C ARG A 78 -7.01 17.70 -26.06
N ASN A 79 -7.17 16.91 -25.00
CA ASN A 79 -8.12 17.18 -23.93
C ASN A 79 -7.52 16.72 -22.60
N LYS A 80 -7.13 17.70 -21.77
CA LYS A 80 -6.54 17.49 -20.43
C LYS A 80 -7.60 17.12 -19.39
N SER A 81 -8.60 16.30 -19.76
CA SER A 81 -9.61 15.80 -18.82
C SER A 81 -8.98 14.88 -17.76
N ASP A 82 -9.65 14.78 -16.62
CA ASP A 82 -9.23 13.92 -15.51
C ASP A 82 -9.13 12.45 -15.93
N THR A 83 -10.06 11.98 -16.74
CA THR A 83 -10.06 10.62 -17.29
C THR A 83 -8.84 10.34 -18.18
N ASN A 84 -8.51 11.26 -19.10
CA ASN A 84 -7.34 11.11 -19.96
C ASN A 84 -6.04 11.17 -19.16
N ARG A 85 -5.99 12.03 -18.15
CA ARG A 85 -4.86 12.12 -17.22
C ARG A 85 -4.68 10.81 -16.44
N ALA A 86 -5.75 10.27 -15.87
CA ALA A 86 -5.73 9.02 -15.14
C ALA A 86 -5.23 7.85 -16.01
N ARG A 87 -5.75 7.72 -17.24
CA ARG A 87 -5.31 6.69 -18.19
C ARG A 87 -3.82 6.79 -18.53
N LEU A 88 -3.33 8.00 -18.75
CA LEU A 88 -1.92 8.23 -19.04
C LEU A 88 -1.05 7.89 -17.84
N VAL A 89 -1.47 8.28 -16.63
CA VAL A 89 -0.76 7.92 -15.39
C VAL A 89 -0.69 6.40 -15.21
N LEU A 90 -1.81 5.68 -15.40
CA LEU A 90 -1.82 4.23 -15.31
C LEU A 90 -0.84 3.55 -16.25
N LEU A 91 -0.71 4.05 -17.48
CA LEU A 91 0.25 3.54 -18.45
C LEU A 91 1.70 3.84 -18.02
N LEU A 92 1.99 5.06 -17.57
CA LEU A 92 3.33 5.47 -17.14
C LEU A 92 3.85 4.70 -15.93
N ILE A 93 2.97 4.19 -15.08
CA ILE A 93 3.36 3.38 -13.90
C ILE A 93 3.42 1.88 -14.18
N LEU A 94 2.96 1.43 -15.37
CA LEU A 94 2.90 0.00 -15.70
C LEU A 94 4.32 -0.59 -15.70
N PRO A 95 4.58 -1.67 -14.94
CA PRO A 95 5.90 -2.28 -14.88
C PRO A 95 6.29 -2.95 -16.21
N ASN A 96 7.59 -3.06 -16.46
CA ASN A 96 8.16 -3.77 -17.60
C ASN A 96 7.77 -3.21 -18.98
N THR A 97 7.48 -1.91 -19.07
CA THR A 97 7.25 -1.21 -20.34
C THR A 97 8.39 -0.24 -20.65
N SER A 98 8.68 -0.02 -21.94
CA SER A 98 9.73 0.91 -22.39
C SER A 98 9.39 2.38 -22.10
N PHE A 99 8.12 2.69 -21.96
CA PHE A 99 7.60 4.05 -21.69
C PHE A 99 7.29 4.29 -20.20
N ARG A 100 7.67 3.37 -19.32
CA ARG A 100 7.48 3.55 -17.87
C ARG A 100 8.26 4.77 -17.39
N ASP A 101 7.53 5.73 -16.83
CA ASP A 101 8.09 6.96 -16.28
C ASP A 101 7.30 7.41 -15.04
N VAL A 102 7.76 6.98 -13.87
CA VAL A 102 7.15 7.31 -12.58
C VAL A 102 7.25 8.81 -12.28
N THR A 103 8.31 9.47 -12.75
CA THR A 103 8.50 10.90 -12.54
C THR A 103 7.46 11.71 -13.29
N SER A 104 7.25 11.41 -14.57
CA SER A 104 6.18 12.04 -15.36
C SER A 104 4.79 11.72 -14.81
N ALA A 105 4.56 10.49 -14.31
CA ALA A 105 3.30 10.13 -13.65
C ALA A 105 3.02 10.99 -12.41
N MET A 106 4.04 11.17 -11.55
CA MET A 106 3.93 12.04 -10.36
C MET A 106 3.68 13.50 -10.73
N HIS A 107 4.33 14.00 -11.78
CA HIS A 107 4.09 15.36 -12.28
C HIS A 107 2.63 15.54 -12.71
N LEU A 108 2.08 14.60 -13.48
CA LEU A 108 0.67 14.61 -13.90
C LEU A 108 -0.30 14.56 -12.72
N LEU A 109 0.02 13.80 -11.67
CA LEU A 109 -0.80 13.72 -10.46
C LEU A 109 -0.74 15.03 -9.65
N ASN A 110 0.42 15.67 -9.57
CA ASN A 110 0.60 16.94 -8.86
C ASN A 110 -0.06 18.13 -9.57
N GLU A 111 -0.06 18.12 -10.90
CA GLU A 111 -0.75 19.13 -11.72
C GLU A 111 -2.26 18.93 -11.80
N TRP A 112 -2.79 17.88 -11.21
CA TRP A 112 -4.22 17.61 -11.23
C TRP A 112 -4.96 18.67 -10.40
N PRO A 113 -5.97 19.35 -10.96
CA PRO A 113 -6.70 20.40 -10.26
C PRO A 113 -7.29 19.90 -8.93
N LYS A 114 -7.04 20.65 -7.85
CA LYS A 114 -7.54 20.30 -6.51
C LYS A 114 -9.00 20.71 -6.30
N ASP A 115 -9.49 21.62 -7.13
CA ASP A 115 -10.77 22.31 -6.95
C ASP A 115 -11.97 21.57 -7.58
N SER A 116 -11.75 20.37 -8.06
CA SER A 116 -12.89 19.53 -8.51
C SER A 116 -13.70 19.10 -7.28
N LYS A 117 -14.45 20.05 -6.70
CA LYS A 117 -15.59 19.80 -5.77
C LYS A 117 -16.67 18.94 -6.41
N SER A 118 -16.44 18.54 -7.61
CA SER A 118 -17.27 17.63 -8.35
C SER A 118 -17.15 16.24 -7.71
N ALA A 119 -18.26 15.56 -7.69
CA ALA A 119 -18.45 14.14 -7.39
C ALA A 119 -17.52 13.17 -8.19
N ASN A 120 -16.35 13.61 -8.58
CA ASN A 120 -15.36 12.85 -9.31
C ASN A 120 -14.62 11.92 -8.33
N ASN A 121 -15.00 10.66 -8.32
CA ASN A 121 -14.29 9.60 -7.60
C ASN A 121 -12.83 9.47 -8.01
N LEU A 122 -12.41 10.09 -9.12
CA LEU A 122 -11.02 10.16 -9.56
C LEU A 122 -10.13 11.00 -8.61
N TYR A 123 -10.69 11.88 -7.77
CA TYR A 123 -9.92 12.59 -6.76
C TYR A 123 -9.31 11.64 -5.72
N ASN A 124 -10.10 10.72 -5.21
CA ASN A 124 -9.62 9.72 -4.26
C ASN A 124 -8.62 8.75 -4.91
N PHE A 125 -8.87 8.38 -6.14
CA PHE A 125 -7.95 7.59 -6.96
C PHE A 125 -6.60 8.29 -7.16
N ARG A 126 -6.61 9.58 -7.52
CA ARG A 126 -5.40 10.40 -7.58
C ARG A 126 -4.63 10.38 -6.27
N ASN A 127 -5.31 10.63 -5.14
CA ASN A 127 -4.65 10.67 -3.83
C ASN A 127 -4.02 9.32 -3.47
N LEU A 128 -4.72 8.22 -3.75
CA LEU A 128 -4.19 6.87 -3.57
C LEU A 128 -2.93 6.65 -4.41
N LEU A 129 -2.97 6.95 -5.71
CA LEU A 129 -1.81 6.80 -6.60
C LEU A 129 -0.65 7.68 -6.17
N THR A 130 -0.91 8.93 -5.78
CA THR A 130 0.12 9.84 -5.29
C THR A 130 0.82 9.26 -4.06
N GLY A 131 0.05 8.75 -3.09
CA GLY A 131 0.60 8.12 -1.89
C GLY A 131 1.46 6.89 -2.22
N LEU A 132 0.96 5.98 -3.05
CA LEU A 132 1.68 4.78 -3.47
C LEU A 132 2.98 5.09 -4.22
N LEU A 133 2.95 6.05 -5.15
CA LEU A 133 4.15 6.43 -5.92
C LEU A 133 5.17 7.17 -5.06
N THR A 134 4.73 8.01 -4.13
CA THR A 134 5.61 8.67 -3.17
C THR A 134 6.35 7.63 -2.31
N GLU A 135 5.63 6.63 -1.80
CA GLU A 135 6.23 5.56 -1.01
C GLU A 135 7.17 4.70 -1.86
N GLN A 136 6.82 4.41 -3.10
CA GLN A 136 7.71 3.71 -4.03
C GLN A 136 9.02 4.49 -4.27
N GLN A 137 8.95 5.81 -4.45
CA GLN A 137 10.15 6.65 -4.61
C GLN A 137 11.01 6.62 -3.35
N ARG A 138 10.40 6.71 -2.17
CA ARG A 138 11.10 6.61 -0.88
C ARG A 138 11.83 5.29 -0.73
N LEU A 139 11.17 4.18 -1.06
CA LEU A 139 11.76 2.84 -1.00
C LEU A 139 12.92 2.70 -1.99
N ASN A 140 12.77 3.18 -3.22
CA ASN A 140 13.85 3.15 -4.22
C ASN A 140 15.08 3.93 -3.75
N HIS A 141 14.89 5.11 -3.16
CA HIS A 141 15.98 5.88 -2.59
C HIS A 141 16.70 5.13 -1.46
N SER A 142 15.94 4.52 -0.54
CA SER A 142 16.51 3.69 0.53
C SER A 142 17.30 2.50 0.00
N ILE A 143 16.82 1.84 -1.07
CA ILE A 143 17.55 0.73 -1.73
C ILE A 143 18.85 1.24 -2.33
N GLU A 144 18.86 2.40 -2.96
CA GLU A 144 20.06 3.00 -3.55
C GLU A 144 21.10 3.35 -2.47
N GLU A 145 20.66 3.98 -1.37
CA GLU A 145 21.54 4.26 -0.22
C GLU A 145 22.15 2.99 0.39
N LEU A 146 21.33 1.94 0.57
CA LEU A 146 21.80 0.66 1.12
C LEU A 146 22.78 -0.02 0.15
N SER A 147 22.50 0.03 -1.15
CA SER A 147 23.40 -0.50 -2.18
C SER A 147 24.76 0.21 -2.17
N GLN A 148 24.77 1.52 -2.01
CA GLN A 148 26.01 2.30 -1.89
C GLN A 148 26.78 1.93 -0.63
N LYS A 149 26.12 1.87 0.52
CA LYS A 149 26.75 1.44 1.78
C LYS A 149 27.35 0.04 1.67
N LEU A 150 26.66 -0.88 1.03
CA LEU A 150 27.18 -2.23 0.80
C LEU A 150 28.47 -2.22 -0.03
N LYS A 151 28.51 -1.44 -1.12
CA LYS A 151 29.72 -1.29 -1.95
C LYS A 151 30.90 -0.70 -1.14
N ASP A 152 30.62 0.28 -0.31
CA ASP A 152 31.65 0.94 0.52
C ASP A 152 32.20 -0.03 1.57
N GLU A 153 31.36 -0.83 2.21
CA GLU A 153 31.80 -1.86 3.18
C GLU A 153 32.57 -3.01 2.49
N GLN A 154 32.16 -3.43 1.29
CA GLN A 154 32.91 -4.41 0.50
C GLN A 154 34.32 -3.90 0.19
N LYS A 155 34.45 -2.66 -0.29
CA LYS A 155 35.75 -2.05 -0.59
C LYS A 155 36.62 -1.91 0.68
N ARG A 156 35.99 -1.60 1.80
CA ARG A 156 36.68 -1.53 3.11
C ARG A 156 37.20 -2.91 3.53
N ALA A 157 36.38 -3.94 3.38
CA ALA A 157 36.77 -5.32 3.68
C ALA A 157 37.94 -5.79 2.80
N GLU A 158 37.91 -5.50 1.48
CA GLU A 158 39.02 -5.80 0.57
C GLU A 158 40.32 -5.09 0.97
N THR A 159 40.20 -3.82 1.37
CA THR A 159 41.36 -3.04 1.84
C THR A 159 41.97 -3.66 3.10
N LEU A 160 41.14 -4.01 4.09
CA LEU A 160 41.59 -4.66 5.33
C LEU A 160 42.22 -6.03 5.03
N GLN A 161 41.65 -6.83 4.13
CA GLN A 161 42.20 -8.12 3.72
C GLN A 161 43.61 -7.92 3.11
N SER A 162 43.77 -6.95 2.22
CA SER A 162 45.06 -6.61 1.61
C SER A 162 46.11 -6.19 2.67
N GLN A 163 45.71 -5.41 3.67
CA GLN A 163 46.59 -5.03 4.79
C GLN A 163 47.03 -6.24 5.61
N ILE A 164 46.09 -7.16 5.92
CA ILE A 164 46.39 -8.41 6.62
C ILE A 164 47.41 -9.24 5.85
N ASP A 165 47.21 -9.37 4.54
CA ASP A 165 48.08 -10.17 3.69
C ASP A 165 49.49 -9.54 3.56
N ALA A 166 49.58 -8.21 3.54
CA ALA A 166 50.85 -7.49 3.60
C ALA A 166 51.60 -7.74 4.93
N ILE A 167 50.87 -7.65 6.06
CA ILE A 167 51.45 -7.93 7.40
C ILE A 167 51.95 -9.37 7.49
N LYS A 168 51.19 -10.35 7.07
CA LYS A 168 51.57 -11.77 7.00
C LYS A 168 52.78 -12.02 6.11
N SER A 169 52.93 -11.24 5.02
CA SER A 169 54.11 -11.30 4.15
C SER A 169 55.35 -10.76 4.83
N MET A 170 55.22 -9.63 5.51
CA MET A 170 56.34 -9.03 6.29
C MET A 170 56.80 -9.95 7.42
N GLU A 171 55.87 -10.52 8.18
CA GLU A 171 56.16 -11.48 9.23
C GLU A 171 56.95 -12.69 8.74
N ARG A 172 56.52 -13.29 7.60
CA ARG A 172 57.20 -14.42 6.97
C ARG A 172 58.61 -14.07 6.51
N ASN A 173 58.86 -12.85 6.04
CA ASN A 173 60.18 -12.42 5.63
C ASN A 173 61.10 -12.23 6.83
N LEU A 174 60.64 -11.63 7.91
CA LEU A 174 61.41 -11.46 9.15
C LEU A 174 61.82 -12.81 9.76
N LEU A 175 60.94 -13.81 9.72
CA LEU A 175 61.22 -15.17 10.22
C LEU A 175 62.25 -15.93 9.39
N LYS A 176 62.51 -15.52 8.12
CA LYS A 176 63.53 -16.12 7.27
C LYS A 176 64.91 -15.50 7.41
N GLU A 177 64.98 -14.31 8.00
CA GLU A 177 66.21 -13.57 8.21
C GLU A 177 66.82 -13.86 9.60
N LEU A 178 66.08 -14.56 10.48
CA LEU A 178 66.54 -15.07 11.79
C LEU A 178 67.02 -16.52 11.68
#